data_ff4c351baf0c61103cae8f5a449898f1
#
_entry.id   ff4c351baf0c61103cae8f5a449898f1
#
_cell.length_a   1.000
_cell.length_b   1.000
_cell.length_c   1.000
_cell.angle_alpha   90.00
_cell.angle_beta   90.00
_cell.angle_gamma   90.00
#
_symmetry.space_group_name_H-M   'P 1'
#
loop_
_entity.id
_entity.type
_entity.pdbx_description
1 polymer ?
#
loop_
_entity_poly.entity_id
_entity_poly.type
_entity_poly.pdbx_seq_one_letter_code
_entity_poly.pdbx_strand_id
1 'polypeptide(L)'
;GVLLRAVDALLQLTDADGEFFPLNDGQKGMSWHTSSLVTAVNVAFLVGGEDPRLLGIAEEQGQVLLDDAGIAVARAIRDGKSQAFEKRSVNLSDGSDGTQGGVAVLRYGDDDLTLVFKYAAQRLSHGHYDKLSFSLYEKGDEVLQDYGLVRFVNIEQKGGGNYLPENRSWAKQTVAHNTLVLNETSHFEGKYEIGSQHHSDLWFYDDSSPDVQVVSATETNAYPGTAIRRTLAMIKDDAFEKPLVLDILKVDSGQENRYDLPFYYFGQVMKVNFEYDSPDSLVPLGEKSGYQHLYLEGVGKPASESTRFSWMDDGRFYTLTSATDAGDELLLTRLGANDPDFNLRRDPAFMIRRDGVADTVFATTIETHGSYSPVSERALNTNSSIAGLEIVHDSDDYTAVAITGVAGQVSLFIVANSESGASQGHVLTLGDRSYKWAGPYRYGPR
;
A
#
# COMPACT_ATOMS: atom_id res chain seq x y z
N GLY A 1 0.35 -17.44 -24.73
CA GLY A 1 -1.08 -17.19 -25.02
C GLY A 1 -1.78 -16.40 -23.92
N VAL A 2 -3.08 -16.08 -24.13
CA VAL A 2 -3.87 -15.29 -23.14
C VAL A 2 -3.92 -16.00 -21.77
N LEU A 3 -4.15 -17.31 -21.75
CA LEU A 3 -4.22 -18.09 -20.51
C LEU A 3 -2.92 -17.99 -19.68
N LEU A 4 -1.76 -18.13 -20.32
CA LEU A 4 -0.47 -18.00 -19.60
C LEU A 4 -0.30 -16.62 -18.98
N ARG A 5 -0.65 -15.56 -19.72
CA ARG A 5 -0.58 -14.19 -19.15
C ARG A 5 -1.54 -14.00 -18.00
N ALA A 6 -2.75 -14.57 -18.07
CA ALA A 6 -3.73 -14.47 -16.99
C ALA A 6 -3.26 -15.21 -15.73
N VAL A 7 -2.67 -16.41 -15.89
CA VAL A 7 -2.11 -17.18 -14.75
C VAL A 7 -0.88 -16.46 -14.19
N ASP A 8 0.05 -16.01 -15.04
CA ASP A 8 1.21 -15.21 -14.60
C ASP A 8 0.77 -13.98 -13.80
N ALA A 9 -0.20 -13.19 -14.31
CA ALA A 9 -0.71 -12.02 -13.61
C ALA A 9 -1.30 -12.36 -12.23
N LEU A 10 -2.07 -13.46 -12.12
CA LEU A 10 -2.59 -13.92 -10.84
C LEU A 10 -1.47 -14.31 -9.87
N LEU A 11 -0.46 -15.04 -10.34
CA LEU A 11 0.68 -15.46 -9.51
C LEU A 11 1.54 -14.26 -9.07
N GLN A 12 1.60 -13.18 -9.87
CA GLN A 12 2.25 -11.93 -9.46
C GLN A 12 1.48 -11.15 -8.37
N LEU A 13 0.18 -11.44 -8.16
CA LEU A 13 -0.64 -10.81 -7.11
C LEU A 13 -0.62 -11.57 -5.78
N THR A 14 0.49 -12.23 -5.48
CA THR A 14 0.70 -12.95 -4.21
C THR A 14 1.91 -12.40 -3.47
N ASP A 15 1.90 -12.52 -2.15
CA ASP A 15 3.04 -12.24 -1.27
C ASP A 15 4.12 -13.34 -1.33
N ALA A 16 5.12 -13.26 -0.44
CA ALA A 16 6.22 -14.23 -0.37
C ALA A 16 5.75 -15.67 -0.14
N ASP A 17 4.68 -15.87 0.61
CA ASP A 17 4.12 -17.16 0.98
C ASP A 17 3.11 -17.70 -0.06
N GLY A 18 2.87 -16.95 -1.14
CA GLY A 18 1.91 -17.31 -2.16
C GLY A 18 0.46 -16.99 -1.78
N GLU A 19 0.24 -16.20 -0.75
CA GLU A 19 -1.08 -15.68 -0.40
C GLU A 19 -1.44 -14.47 -1.28
N PHE A 20 -2.69 -14.41 -1.72
CA PHE A 20 -3.18 -13.28 -2.52
C PHE A 20 -3.34 -12.03 -1.67
N PHE A 21 -2.90 -10.90 -2.20
CA PHE A 21 -3.20 -9.61 -1.59
C PHE A 21 -4.71 -9.43 -1.46
N PRO A 22 -5.23 -9.08 -0.26
CA PRO A 22 -6.66 -9.04 0.03
C PRO A 22 -7.33 -7.78 -0.55
N LEU A 23 -7.19 -7.56 -1.85
CA LEU A 23 -7.77 -6.40 -2.53
C LEU A 23 -9.29 -6.54 -2.65
N ASN A 24 -10.04 -5.46 -2.43
CA ASN A 24 -11.51 -5.44 -2.47
C ASN A 24 -12.13 -6.44 -1.46
N ASP A 25 -13.15 -7.18 -1.90
CA ASP A 25 -13.72 -8.30 -1.12
C ASP A 25 -12.78 -9.55 -1.14
N GLY A 26 -11.48 -9.37 -1.29
CA GLY A 26 -10.49 -10.44 -1.16
C GLY A 26 -10.41 -10.93 0.28
N GLN A 27 -10.39 -12.25 0.45
CA GLN A 27 -10.28 -12.88 1.77
C GLN A 27 -8.81 -13.13 2.08
N LYS A 28 -8.34 -12.71 3.26
CA LYS A 28 -7.00 -13.05 3.77
C LYS A 28 -6.84 -14.56 3.92
N GLY A 29 -5.61 -15.06 3.72
CA GLY A 29 -5.30 -16.48 3.77
C GLY A 29 -5.71 -17.28 2.52
N MET A 30 -6.16 -16.61 1.45
CA MET A 30 -6.37 -17.26 0.16
C MET A 30 -5.05 -17.31 -0.60
N SER A 31 -4.63 -18.50 -1.05
CA SER A 31 -3.33 -18.67 -1.67
C SER A 31 -3.40 -19.45 -2.99
N TRP A 32 -2.29 -19.59 -3.66
CA TRP A 32 -2.16 -20.41 -4.86
C TRP A 32 -2.35 -21.91 -4.62
N HIS A 33 -2.44 -22.36 -3.36
CA HIS A 33 -2.79 -23.76 -3.00
C HIS A 33 -4.28 -24.08 -3.18
N THR A 34 -5.13 -23.07 -3.49
CA THR A 34 -6.54 -23.31 -3.76
C THR A 34 -6.73 -24.21 -4.98
N SER A 35 -7.76 -25.07 -4.95
CA SER A 35 -8.02 -26.02 -6.05
C SER A 35 -8.23 -25.36 -7.41
N SER A 36 -8.77 -24.13 -7.43
CA SER A 36 -8.93 -23.37 -8.67
C SER A 36 -7.60 -22.93 -9.26
N LEU A 37 -6.60 -22.56 -8.43
CA LEU A 37 -5.26 -22.22 -8.91
C LEU A 37 -4.47 -23.46 -9.32
N VAL A 38 -4.60 -24.58 -8.60
CA VAL A 38 -4.03 -25.87 -9.04
C VAL A 38 -4.57 -26.20 -10.42
N THR A 39 -5.87 -26.06 -10.64
CA THR A 39 -6.47 -26.27 -11.96
C THR A 39 -5.91 -25.31 -13.00
N ALA A 40 -5.84 -24.02 -12.68
CA ALA A 40 -5.31 -23.01 -13.60
C ALA A 40 -3.85 -23.29 -14.02
N VAL A 41 -2.98 -23.62 -13.06
CA VAL A 41 -1.57 -23.93 -13.29
C VAL A 41 -1.43 -25.19 -14.16
N ASN A 42 -2.11 -26.29 -13.81
CA ASN A 42 -2.02 -27.55 -14.54
C ASN A 42 -2.54 -27.42 -15.98
N VAL A 43 -3.70 -26.78 -16.17
CA VAL A 43 -4.26 -26.56 -17.49
C VAL A 43 -3.40 -25.59 -18.31
N ALA A 44 -2.92 -24.50 -17.70
CA ALA A 44 -2.04 -23.55 -18.39
C ALA A 44 -0.73 -24.19 -18.83
N PHE A 45 -0.14 -25.10 -18.03
CA PHE A 45 1.02 -25.87 -18.43
C PHE A 45 0.73 -26.70 -19.67
N LEU A 46 -0.33 -27.51 -19.65
CA LEU A 46 -0.66 -28.42 -20.76
C LEU A 46 -0.95 -27.68 -22.07
N VAL A 47 -1.78 -26.62 -22.02
CA VAL A 47 -2.25 -25.94 -23.25
C VAL A 47 -1.44 -24.70 -23.60
N GLY A 48 -0.60 -24.21 -22.70
CA GLY A 48 0.14 -22.96 -22.83
C GLY A 48 1.55 -23.11 -23.42
N GLY A 49 2.01 -24.34 -23.73
CA GLY A 49 3.33 -24.61 -24.30
C GLY A 49 4.35 -25.12 -23.30
N GLU A 50 3.90 -25.73 -22.22
CA GLU A 50 4.73 -26.40 -21.20
C GLU A 50 5.75 -25.46 -20.52
N ASP A 51 5.32 -24.27 -20.09
CA ASP A 51 6.17 -23.31 -19.37
C ASP A 51 6.72 -23.93 -18.08
N PRO A 52 8.05 -24.14 -17.95
CA PRO A 52 8.64 -24.85 -16.82
C PRO A 52 8.52 -24.09 -15.50
N ARG A 53 8.24 -22.79 -15.51
CA ARG A 53 8.03 -21.96 -14.29
C ARG A 53 6.72 -22.35 -13.60
N LEU A 54 5.70 -22.80 -14.34
CA LEU A 54 4.45 -23.32 -13.77
C LEU A 54 4.66 -24.65 -13.03
N LEU A 55 5.72 -25.40 -13.37
CA LEU A 55 6.08 -26.62 -12.63
C LEU A 55 6.63 -26.27 -11.24
N GLY A 56 7.40 -25.18 -11.09
CA GLY A 56 7.85 -24.69 -9.78
C GLY A 56 6.67 -24.41 -8.86
N ILE A 57 5.64 -23.70 -9.36
CA ILE A 57 4.41 -23.47 -8.60
C ILE A 57 3.67 -24.78 -8.27
N ALA A 58 3.59 -25.73 -9.23
CA ALA A 58 2.93 -27.01 -8.99
C ALA A 58 3.67 -27.87 -7.94
N GLU A 59 5.00 -27.78 -7.86
CA GLU A 59 5.79 -28.42 -6.79
C GLU A 59 5.47 -27.82 -5.43
N GLU A 60 5.40 -26.51 -5.31
CA GLU A 60 5.01 -25.82 -4.07
C GLU A 60 3.55 -26.13 -3.68
N GLN A 61 2.63 -26.17 -4.65
CA GLN A 61 1.25 -26.61 -4.42
C GLN A 61 1.16 -28.05 -3.88
N GLY A 62 2.14 -28.92 -4.19
CA GLY A 62 2.22 -30.29 -3.71
C GLY A 62 1.10 -31.21 -4.22
N GLN A 63 0.35 -30.80 -5.24
CA GLN A 63 -0.78 -31.51 -5.79
C GLN A 63 -0.99 -31.22 -7.28
N VAL A 64 -1.55 -32.19 -8.00
CA VAL A 64 -1.91 -32.07 -9.40
C VAL A 64 -3.32 -32.60 -9.64
N LEU A 65 -3.94 -32.25 -10.76
CA LEU A 65 -5.22 -32.80 -11.19
C LEU A 65 -5.10 -34.29 -11.53
N LEU A 66 -6.18 -35.04 -11.35
CA LEU A 66 -6.28 -36.45 -11.75
C LEU A 66 -6.82 -36.56 -13.18
N ASP A 67 -6.20 -35.86 -14.12
CA ASP A 67 -6.54 -35.82 -15.53
C ASP A 67 -5.28 -35.67 -16.39
N ASP A 68 -5.44 -35.47 -17.71
CA ASP A 68 -4.33 -35.33 -18.65
C ASP A 68 -3.42 -34.15 -18.32
N ALA A 69 -3.96 -33.05 -17.81
CA ALA A 69 -3.17 -31.87 -17.44
C ALA A 69 -2.28 -32.16 -16.22
N GLY A 70 -2.85 -32.73 -15.16
CA GLY A 70 -2.07 -33.10 -13.98
C GLY A 70 -1.06 -34.22 -14.24
N ILE A 71 -1.40 -35.20 -15.10
CA ILE A 71 -0.46 -36.22 -15.52
C ILE A 71 0.73 -35.61 -16.29
N ALA A 72 0.48 -34.65 -17.18
CA ALA A 72 1.54 -33.94 -17.89
C ALA A 72 2.48 -33.19 -16.93
N VAL A 73 1.91 -32.43 -15.97
CA VAL A 73 2.67 -31.73 -14.93
C VAL A 73 3.50 -32.72 -14.09
N ALA A 74 2.88 -33.77 -13.55
CA ALA A 74 3.58 -34.76 -12.71
C ALA A 74 4.73 -35.47 -13.44
N ARG A 75 4.57 -35.79 -14.74
CA ARG A 75 5.64 -36.36 -15.56
C ARG A 75 6.77 -35.35 -15.77
N ALA A 76 6.46 -34.10 -16.09
CA ALA A 76 7.46 -33.08 -16.33
C ALA A 76 8.28 -32.77 -15.05
N ILE A 77 7.65 -32.73 -13.89
CA ILE A 77 8.31 -32.58 -12.58
C ILE A 77 9.24 -33.79 -12.34
N ARG A 78 8.73 -34.99 -12.45
CA ARG A 78 9.54 -36.23 -12.30
C ARG A 78 10.75 -36.21 -13.22
N ASP A 79 10.62 -35.70 -14.44
CA ASP A 79 11.68 -35.65 -15.45
C ASP A 79 12.64 -34.44 -15.20
N GLY A 80 12.51 -33.72 -14.10
CA GLY A 80 13.40 -32.62 -13.66
C GLY A 80 13.32 -31.37 -14.51
N LYS A 81 12.14 -31.06 -15.08
CA LYS A 81 11.94 -29.88 -15.94
C LYS A 81 11.54 -28.63 -15.20
N SER A 82 11.32 -28.69 -13.88
CA SER A 82 10.85 -27.56 -13.08
C SER A 82 11.87 -26.42 -13.05
N GLN A 83 11.36 -25.20 -13.11
CA GLN A 83 12.10 -23.97 -12.86
C GLN A 83 11.35 -23.14 -11.81
N ALA A 84 12.09 -22.42 -10.97
CA ALA A 84 11.49 -21.51 -10.00
C ALA A 84 10.62 -20.45 -10.71
N PHE A 85 9.48 -20.14 -10.11
CA PHE A 85 8.67 -19.01 -10.55
C PHE A 85 9.23 -17.75 -9.91
N GLU A 86 9.71 -16.83 -10.73
CA GLU A 86 10.25 -15.56 -10.26
C GLU A 86 9.11 -14.52 -10.20
N LYS A 87 8.86 -13.99 -9.02
CA LYS A 87 8.04 -12.83 -8.82
C LYS A 87 8.84 -11.58 -9.21
N ARG A 88 8.16 -10.57 -9.73
CA ARG A 88 8.78 -9.34 -10.20
C ARG A 88 7.88 -8.14 -9.93
N SER A 89 8.42 -6.95 -10.01
CA SER A 89 7.63 -5.74 -10.09
C SER A 89 6.78 -5.76 -11.35
N VAL A 90 5.51 -5.40 -11.22
CA VAL A 90 4.55 -5.40 -12.34
C VAL A 90 3.57 -4.25 -12.20
N ASN A 91 3.11 -3.78 -13.34
CA ASN A 91 1.94 -2.91 -13.43
C ASN A 91 0.86 -3.61 -14.26
N LEU A 92 -0.22 -4.01 -13.61
CA LEU A 92 -1.35 -4.72 -14.20
C LEU A 92 -2.47 -3.71 -14.45
N SER A 93 -2.54 -3.19 -15.66
CA SER A 93 -3.55 -2.21 -16.05
C SER A 93 -4.86 -2.87 -16.49
N ASP A 94 -5.98 -2.19 -16.25
CA ASP A 94 -7.35 -2.61 -16.59
C ASP A 94 -7.87 -1.90 -17.85
N GLY A 95 -8.93 -2.46 -18.43
CA GLY A 95 -9.56 -1.98 -19.66
C GLY A 95 -8.98 -2.61 -20.92
N SER A 96 -9.70 -2.43 -22.05
CA SER A 96 -9.35 -3.04 -23.33
C SER A 96 -8.02 -2.56 -23.91
N ASP A 97 -7.65 -1.35 -23.56
CA ASP A 97 -6.44 -0.64 -23.98
C ASP A 97 -5.44 -0.38 -22.84
N GLY A 98 -5.77 -0.85 -21.61
CA GLY A 98 -4.94 -0.66 -20.42
C GLY A 98 -5.03 0.75 -19.81
N THR A 99 -6.10 1.51 -20.12
CA THR A 99 -6.24 2.90 -19.67
C THR A 99 -7.30 3.10 -18.58
N GLN A 100 -7.77 2.02 -17.93
CA GLN A 100 -8.88 2.09 -16.98
C GLN A 100 -8.45 1.76 -15.54
N GLY A 101 -7.34 2.33 -15.11
CA GLY A 101 -6.74 2.05 -13.81
C GLY A 101 -5.92 0.77 -13.78
N GLY A 102 -5.57 0.32 -12.59
CA GLY A 102 -4.74 -0.88 -12.43
C GLY A 102 -4.30 -1.15 -10.99
N VAL A 103 -3.39 -2.11 -10.89
CA VAL A 103 -2.67 -2.45 -9.67
C VAL A 103 -1.19 -2.55 -10.02
N ALA A 104 -0.35 -1.80 -9.31
CA ALA A 104 1.09 -1.96 -9.41
C ALA A 104 1.63 -2.71 -8.18
N VAL A 105 2.58 -3.59 -8.42
CA VAL A 105 3.34 -4.27 -7.37
C VAL A 105 4.81 -3.93 -7.58
N LEU A 106 5.43 -3.28 -6.60
CA LEU A 106 6.87 -3.05 -6.55
C LEU A 106 7.49 -4.06 -5.59
N ARG A 107 8.58 -4.71 -6.02
CA ARG A 107 9.26 -5.75 -5.25
C ARG A 107 10.74 -5.48 -5.13
N TYR A 108 11.28 -5.81 -3.97
CA TYR A 108 12.71 -5.80 -3.70
C TYR A 108 13.17 -7.14 -3.14
N GLY A 109 14.33 -7.61 -3.61
CA GLY A 109 14.85 -8.92 -3.24
C GLY A 109 13.93 -10.05 -3.71
N ASP A 110 14.01 -11.19 -3.04
CA ASP A 110 13.11 -12.32 -3.22
C ASP A 110 11.87 -12.13 -2.32
N ASP A 111 11.06 -11.11 -2.62
CA ASP A 111 9.92 -10.66 -1.81
C ASP A 111 10.31 -10.19 -0.37
N ASP A 112 11.53 -9.73 -0.17
CA ASP A 112 11.95 -9.16 1.11
C ASP A 112 11.11 -7.93 1.48
N LEU A 113 10.71 -7.13 0.48
CA LEU A 113 9.78 -6.02 0.63
C LEU A 113 8.89 -5.92 -0.61
N THR A 114 7.57 -5.88 -0.40
CA THR A 114 6.58 -5.78 -1.47
C THR A 114 5.59 -4.67 -1.17
N LEU A 115 5.44 -3.74 -2.11
CA LEU A 115 4.46 -2.68 -2.08
C LEU A 115 3.39 -2.93 -3.14
N VAL A 116 2.12 -2.88 -2.73
CA VAL A 116 0.97 -3.05 -3.62
C VAL A 116 0.22 -1.73 -3.68
N PHE A 117 0.12 -1.13 -4.87
CA PHE A 117 -0.56 0.13 -5.10
C PHE A 117 -1.80 -0.07 -5.96
N LYS A 118 -2.95 0.33 -5.43
CA LYS A 118 -4.24 0.16 -6.09
C LYS A 118 -4.77 1.48 -6.63
N TYR A 119 -4.87 1.58 -7.95
CA TYR A 119 -5.51 2.68 -8.67
C TYR A 119 -6.56 2.17 -9.67
N ALA A 120 -7.19 1.04 -9.32
CA ALA A 120 -8.11 0.27 -10.15
C ALA A 120 -9.48 0.94 -10.33
N ALA A 121 -10.18 0.54 -11.39
CA ALA A 121 -11.60 0.84 -11.57
C ALA A 121 -12.48 0.15 -10.51
N GLN A 122 -13.64 0.75 -10.19
CA GLN A 122 -14.62 0.17 -9.27
C GLN A 122 -15.84 -0.34 -10.04
N ARG A 123 -15.68 -1.31 -10.93
CA ARG A 123 -16.74 -1.74 -11.84
C ARG A 123 -17.67 -2.81 -11.29
N LEU A 124 -17.21 -3.64 -10.37
CA LEU A 124 -17.96 -4.76 -9.82
C LEU A 124 -18.44 -4.46 -8.41
N SER A 125 -19.52 -5.11 -7.98
CA SER A 125 -20.10 -4.93 -6.65
C SER A 125 -19.14 -5.28 -5.51
N HIS A 126 -18.04 -5.95 -5.79
CA HIS A 126 -16.98 -6.30 -4.84
C HIS A 126 -15.94 -5.18 -4.65
N GLY A 127 -15.96 -4.12 -5.46
CA GLY A 127 -15.03 -3.00 -5.34
C GLY A 127 -15.22 -2.21 -4.04
N HIS A 128 -14.11 -1.67 -3.54
CA HIS A 128 -14.06 -0.76 -2.38
C HIS A 128 -13.84 0.69 -2.82
N TYR A 129 -14.15 1.65 -1.94
CA TYR A 129 -13.90 3.08 -2.17
C TYR A 129 -12.49 3.45 -1.71
N ASP A 130 -11.47 2.89 -2.36
CA ASP A 130 -10.08 2.84 -1.93
C ASP A 130 -9.09 3.31 -3.00
N LYS A 131 -9.49 4.32 -3.79
CA LYS A 131 -8.63 4.89 -4.84
C LYS A 131 -7.30 5.35 -4.26
N LEU A 132 -6.21 5.03 -4.97
CA LEU A 132 -4.84 5.35 -4.58
C LEU A 132 -4.43 4.80 -3.20
N SER A 133 -5.03 3.69 -2.75
CA SER A 133 -4.58 3.00 -1.55
C SER A 133 -3.35 2.13 -1.83
N PHE A 134 -2.55 1.89 -0.79
CA PHE A 134 -1.46 0.92 -0.87
C PHE A 134 -1.38 0.05 0.38
N SER A 135 -0.78 -1.11 0.23
CA SER A 135 -0.36 -1.99 1.30
C SER A 135 1.12 -2.35 1.17
N LEU A 136 1.75 -2.68 2.27
CA LEU A 136 3.17 -2.99 2.35
C LEU A 136 3.37 -4.30 3.08
N TYR A 137 4.23 -5.17 2.54
CA TYR A 137 4.56 -6.48 3.06
C TYR A 137 6.07 -6.63 3.23
N GLU A 138 6.51 -7.26 4.31
CA GLU A 138 7.89 -7.70 4.50
C GLU A 138 7.92 -9.21 4.69
N LYS A 139 8.49 -9.93 3.72
CA LYS A 139 8.59 -11.41 3.71
C LYS A 139 7.25 -12.13 3.90
N GLY A 140 6.19 -11.62 3.27
CA GLY A 140 4.84 -12.16 3.38
C GLY A 140 4.00 -11.54 4.48
N ASP A 141 4.59 -10.99 5.53
CA ASP A 141 3.85 -10.36 6.63
C ASP A 141 3.41 -8.94 6.28
N GLU A 142 2.19 -8.57 6.63
CA GLU A 142 1.63 -7.23 6.39
C GLU A 142 2.26 -6.20 7.34
N VAL A 143 2.96 -5.22 6.78
CA VAL A 143 3.49 -4.04 7.51
C VAL A 143 2.44 -2.93 7.58
N LEU A 144 1.83 -2.63 6.42
CA LEU A 144 0.63 -1.81 6.30
C LEU A 144 -0.42 -2.62 5.53
N GLN A 145 -1.53 -2.88 6.19
CA GLN A 145 -2.54 -3.81 5.69
C GLN A 145 -3.60 -3.17 4.81
N ASP A 146 -4.23 -3.97 3.96
CA ASP A 146 -5.61 -3.79 3.50
C ASP A 146 -6.52 -4.69 4.33
N TYR A 147 -7.68 -4.18 4.78
CA TYR A 147 -8.61 -4.96 5.58
C TYR A 147 -9.19 -6.15 4.81
N GLY A 148 -9.40 -5.98 3.51
CA GLY A 148 -10.07 -6.95 2.67
C GLY A 148 -11.54 -7.11 3.05
N LEU A 149 -12.03 -8.34 3.01
CA LEU A 149 -13.42 -8.71 3.26
C LEU A 149 -13.74 -8.86 4.75
N VAL A 150 -14.87 -8.30 5.22
CA VAL A 150 -15.44 -8.63 6.54
C VAL A 150 -16.35 -9.85 6.43
N ARG A 151 -15.79 -11.01 6.67
CA ARG A 151 -16.52 -12.29 6.62
C ARG A 151 -16.32 -13.13 7.86
N PHE A 152 -15.09 -13.15 8.36
CA PHE A 152 -14.71 -13.86 9.59
C PHE A 152 -13.99 -12.87 10.49
N VAL A 153 -14.19 -12.98 11.78
CA VAL A 153 -13.49 -12.15 12.74
C VAL A 153 -12.92 -13.04 13.85
N ASN A 154 -13.51 -13.06 15.01
CA ASN A 154 -13.03 -13.87 16.13
C ASN A 154 -13.72 -15.25 16.19
N ILE A 155 -14.81 -15.42 15.45
CA ILE A 155 -15.60 -16.65 15.40
C ILE A 155 -15.66 -17.08 13.95
N GLU A 156 -15.13 -18.25 13.67
CA GLU A 156 -15.14 -18.85 12.35
C GLU A 156 -16.56 -18.97 11.80
N GLN A 157 -16.75 -18.63 10.54
CA GLN A 157 -18.02 -18.70 9.81
C GLN A 157 -19.18 -17.93 10.43
N LYS A 158 -18.90 -16.90 11.21
CA LYS A 158 -19.94 -15.99 11.66
C LYS A 158 -20.73 -15.46 10.46
N GLY A 159 -22.05 -15.37 10.61
CA GLY A 159 -22.94 -15.02 9.51
C GLY A 159 -23.19 -16.14 8.49
N GLY A 160 -22.82 -17.38 8.79
CA GLY A 160 -23.06 -18.55 7.93
C GLY A 160 -22.27 -18.51 6.62
N GLY A 161 -21.14 -17.81 6.58
CA GLY A 161 -20.31 -17.63 5.40
C GLY A 161 -20.75 -16.51 4.46
N ASN A 162 -21.80 -15.77 4.79
CA ASN A 162 -22.20 -14.55 4.08
C ASN A 162 -21.40 -13.34 4.56
N TYR A 163 -21.41 -12.28 3.76
CA TYR A 163 -20.83 -11.00 4.15
C TYR A 163 -21.54 -10.44 5.38
N LEU A 164 -20.76 -9.95 6.34
CA LEU A 164 -21.30 -9.24 7.50
C LEU A 164 -21.70 -7.80 7.10
N PRO A 165 -22.65 -7.17 7.82
CA PRO A 165 -23.05 -5.79 7.55
C PRO A 165 -21.89 -4.82 7.52
N GLU A 166 -20.85 -5.07 8.35
CA GLU A 166 -19.64 -4.29 8.46
C GLU A 166 -18.77 -4.36 7.19
N ASN A 167 -18.97 -5.33 6.30
CA ASN A 167 -18.33 -5.30 4.99
C ASN A 167 -18.71 -4.03 4.20
N ARG A 168 -19.97 -3.59 4.31
CA ARG A 168 -20.43 -2.36 3.68
C ARG A 168 -20.13 -1.13 4.51
N SER A 169 -20.36 -1.18 5.83
CA SER A 169 -20.25 0.00 6.69
C SER A 169 -18.81 0.30 7.14
N TRP A 170 -17.87 -0.66 6.97
CA TRP A 170 -16.47 -0.51 7.28
C TRP A 170 -15.55 -0.85 6.09
N ALA A 171 -15.38 -2.13 5.75
CA ALA A 171 -14.33 -2.58 4.84
C ALA A 171 -14.35 -1.91 3.46
N LYS A 172 -15.53 -1.56 2.96
CA LYS A 172 -15.67 -0.83 1.67
C LYS A 172 -15.45 0.68 1.78
N GLN A 173 -15.40 1.23 2.98
CA GLN A 173 -15.30 2.68 3.18
C GLN A 173 -13.85 3.16 3.01
N THR A 174 -13.66 4.36 2.50
CA THR A 174 -12.33 4.91 2.21
C THR A 174 -11.43 4.96 3.43
N VAL A 175 -12.01 5.30 4.59
CA VAL A 175 -11.24 5.37 5.86
C VAL A 175 -10.69 4.02 6.32
N ALA A 176 -11.17 2.90 5.76
CA ALA A 176 -10.66 1.56 6.07
C ALA A 176 -9.36 1.20 5.32
N HIS A 177 -8.84 2.11 4.50
CA HIS A 177 -7.68 1.88 3.63
C HIS A 177 -6.60 2.92 3.85
N ASN A 178 -5.36 2.60 3.50
CA ASN A 178 -4.23 3.53 3.55
C ASN A 178 -4.31 4.54 2.39
N THR A 179 -5.33 5.39 2.40
CA THR A 179 -5.59 6.43 1.39
C THR A 179 -6.25 7.65 1.99
N LEU A 180 -6.32 8.73 1.21
CA LEU A 180 -6.84 10.01 1.66
C LEU A 180 -8.36 10.02 1.78
N VAL A 181 -8.86 10.53 2.90
CA VAL A 181 -10.28 10.82 3.12
C VAL A 181 -10.49 12.33 3.22
N LEU A 182 -11.49 12.85 2.50
CA LEU A 182 -11.93 14.24 2.60
C LEU A 182 -13.22 14.35 3.42
N ASN A 183 -13.23 15.29 4.38
CA ASN A 183 -14.41 15.67 5.14
C ASN A 183 -15.20 14.48 5.71
N GLU A 184 -14.47 13.45 6.19
CA GLU A 184 -15.04 12.21 6.75
C GLU A 184 -16.05 11.53 5.81
N THR A 185 -15.81 11.64 4.49
CA THR A 185 -16.70 11.09 3.46
C THR A 185 -15.93 10.14 2.56
N SER A 186 -16.52 8.99 2.26
CA SER A 186 -15.90 8.03 1.33
C SER A 186 -15.87 8.56 -0.10
N HIS A 187 -14.91 8.10 -0.89
CA HIS A 187 -14.83 8.33 -2.32
C HIS A 187 -16.19 8.09 -2.97
N PHE A 188 -16.58 8.95 -3.89
CA PHE A 188 -17.87 8.87 -4.60
C PHE A 188 -19.08 8.89 -3.65
N GLU A 189 -18.95 9.52 -2.46
CA GLU A 189 -19.95 9.54 -1.39
C GLU A 189 -20.38 8.13 -0.91
N GLY A 190 -19.54 7.11 -1.12
CA GLY A 190 -19.88 5.72 -0.85
C GLY A 190 -20.96 5.14 -1.78
N LYS A 191 -21.17 5.75 -2.97
CA LYS A 191 -22.20 5.35 -3.94
C LYS A 191 -21.61 4.53 -5.07
N TYR A 192 -22.02 3.27 -5.16
CA TYR A 192 -21.58 2.35 -6.20
C TYR A 192 -21.88 2.88 -7.60
N GLU A 193 -23.06 3.48 -7.82
CA GLU A 193 -23.52 4.00 -9.10
C GLU A 193 -22.62 5.12 -9.65
N ILE A 194 -21.97 5.86 -8.76
CA ILE A 194 -20.98 6.88 -9.13
C ILE A 194 -19.62 6.20 -9.33
N GLY A 195 -19.11 5.50 -8.31
CA GLY A 195 -17.76 4.91 -8.34
C GLY A 195 -17.53 3.92 -9.48
N SER A 196 -18.59 3.17 -9.88
CA SER A 196 -18.49 2.20 -10.98
C SER A 196 -18.29 2.82 -12.37
N GLN A 197 -18.45 4.14 -12.51
CA GLN A 197 -18.27 4.86 -13.78
C GLN A 197 -16.86 5.46 -13.90
N HIS A 198 -16.04 5.39 -12.84
CA HIS A 198 -14.76 6.06 -12.76
C HIS A 198 -13.63 5.10 -12.42
N HIS A 199 -12.43 5.50 -12.80
CA HIS A 199 -11.16 4.86 -12.47
C HIS A 199 -10.13 5.94 -12.21
N SER A 200 -9.07 5.59 -11.49
CA SER A 200 -7.88 6.41 -11.42
C SER A 200 -7.00 6.18 -12.65
N ASP A 201 -6.12 7.12 -12.97
CA ASP A 201 -5.26 7.05 -14.14
C ASP A 201 -3.80 6.88 -13.73
N LEU A 202 -3.10 5.96 -14.40
CA LEU A 202 -1.66 5.84 -14.26
C LEU A 202 -0.99 7.13 -14.73
N TRP A 203 -0.16 7.75 -13.88
CA TRP A 203 0.68 8.89 -14.27
C TRP A 203 1.98 8.42 -14.88
N PHE A 204 2.69 7.52 -14.20
CA PHE A 204 3.82 6.75 -14.72
C PHE A 204 4.11 5.54 -13.85
N TYR A 205 4.84 4.59 -14.42
CA TYR A 205 5.41 3.42 -13.74
C TYR A 205 6.84 3.22 -14.26
N ASP A 206 7.80 3.06 -13.35
CA ASP A 206 9.20 2.82 -13.69
C ASP A 206 9.82 1.80 -12.71
N ASP A 207 10.20 0.64 -13.23
CA ASP A 207 10.93 -0.43 -12.57
C ASP A 207 12.26 -0.74 -13.28
N SER A 208 12.73 0.20 -14.11
CA SER A 208 13.95 0.04 -14.93
C SER A 208 15.23 -0.03 -14.10
N SER A 209 15.20 0.48 -12.87
CA SER A 209 16.31 0.39 -11.91
C SER A 209 15.91 -0.50 -10.72
N PRO A 210 16.73 -1.47 -10.31
CA PRO A 210 16.47 -2.24 -9.10
C PRO A 210 16.66 -1.41 -7.82
N ASP A 211 17.34 -0.27 -7.88
CA ASP A 211 17.61 0.58 -6.72
C ASP A 211 16.53 1.63 -6.49
N VAL A 212 15.81 2.05 -7.53
CA VAL A 212 14.70 3.00 -7.40
C VAL A 212 13.58 2.59 -8.35
N GLN A 213 12.47 2.16 -7.78
CA GLN A 213 11.25 1.80 -8.51
C GLN A 213 10.15 2.77 -8.09
N VAL A 214 9.39 3.27 -9.04
CA VAL A 214 8.40 4.33 -8.77
C VAL A 214 7.11 4.07 -9.53
N VAL A 215 5.99 4.29 -8.86
CA VAL A 215 4.67 4.33 -9.48
C VAL A 215 3.93 5.57 -9.04
N SER A 216 3.23 6.22 -9.97
CA SER A 216 2.38 7.37 -9.69
C SER A 216 1.06 7.23 -10.43
N ALA A 217 -0.04 7.59 -9.75
CA ALA A 217 -1.37 7.62 -10.34
C ALA A 217 -2.18 8.81 -9.84
N THR A 218 -3.19 9.20 -10.61
CA THR A 218 -4.06 10.34 -10.34
C THR A 218 -5.51 9.91 -10.19
N GLU A 219 -6.25 10.62 -9.33
CA GLU A 219 -7.70 10.47 -9.15
C GLU A 219 -8.34 11.85 -9.12
N THR A 220 -9.31 12.08 -10.01
CA THR A 220 -9.95 13.39 -10.17
C THR A 220 -11.49 13.34 -10.03
N ASN A 221 -12.03 12.17 -9.74
CA ASN A 221 -13.48 11.95 -9.68
C ASN A 221 -13.96 11.53 -8.28
N ALA A 222 -13.07 11.09 -7.42
CA ALA A 222 -13.42 10.55 -6.10
C ALA A 222 -14.08 11.61 -5.20
N TYR A 223 -13.63 12.86 -5.32
CA TYR A 223 -14.19 14.02 -4.61
C TYR A 223 -14.40 15.18 -5.58
N PRO A 224 -15.60 15.75 -5.64
CA PRO A 224 -15.90 16.85 -6.56
C PRO A 224 -14.97 18.04 -6.34
N GLY A 225 -14.32 18.51 -7.40
CA GLY A 225 -13.44 19.67 -7.39
C GLY A 225 -12.06 19.44 -6.72
N THR A 226 -11.71 18.19 -6.48
CA THR A 226 -10.41 17.83 -5.89
C THR A 226 -9.69 16.82 -6.78
N ALA A 227 -8.44 17.11 -7.12
CA ALA A 227 -7.53 16.20 -7.78
C ALA A 227 -6.51 15.67 -6.76
N ILE A 228 -6.27 14.36 -6.80
CA ILE A 228 -5.32 13.68 -5.93
C ILE A 228 -4.31 12.96 -6.80
N ARG A 229 -3.02 13.12 -6.51
CA ARG A 229 -1.95 12.31 -7.09
C ARG A 229 -1.15 11.66 -5.99
N ARG A 230 -0.92 10.37 -6.12
CA ARG A 230 -0.03 9.65 -5.22
C ARG A 230 1.14 9.09 -5.98
N THR A 231 2.33 9.34 -5.49
CA THR A 231 3.60 8.79 -5.99
C THR A 231 4.23 7.95 -4.91
N LEU A 232 4.43 6.68 -5.20
CA LEU A 232 5.07 5.72 -4.30
C LEU A 232 6.41 5.31 -4.90
N ALA A 233 7.46 5.38 -4.11
CA ALA A 233 8.79 4.94 -4.52
C ALA A 233 9.36 3.93 -3.52
N MET A 234 9.96 2.87 -4.04
CA MET A 234 10.79 1.95 -3.27
C MET A 234 12.25 2.28 -3.60
N ILE A 235 13.01 2.69 -2.60
CA ILE A 235 14.35 3.27 -2.76
C ILE A 235 15.35 2.43 -1.96
N LYS A 236 16.31 1.81 -2.65
CA LYS A 236 17.51 1.25 -2.05
C LYS A 236 18.64 2.29 -2.12
N ASP A 237 19.16 2.62 -0.97
CA ASP A 237 20.28 3.56 -0.84
C ASP A 237 21.18 3.06 0.30
N ASP A 238 22.50 3.14 0.14
CA ASP A 238 23.46 2.71 1.17
C ASP A 238 23.32 3.48 2.49
N ALA A 239 22.58 4.59 2.49
CA ALA A 239 22.22 5.34 3.69
C ALA A 239 21.21 4.60 4.60
N PHE A 240 20.50 3.60 4.09
CA PHE A 240 19.46 2.85 4.79
C PHE A 240 19.80 1.37 4.85
N GLU A 241 19.45 0.72 5.95
CA GLU A 241 19.72 -0.71 6.12
C GLU A 241 18.93 -1.57 5.14
N LYS A 242 17.68 -1.16 4.89
CA LYS A 242 16.76 -1.81 3.96
C LYS A 242 16.17 -0.77 3.01
N PRO A 243 15.52 -1.19 1.93
CA PRO A 243 14.82 -0.25 1.06
C PRO A 243 13.82 0.60 1.82
N LEU A 244 13.80 1.87 1.51
CA LEU A 244 12.86 2.85 2.04
C LEU A 244 11.65 2.96 1.12
N VAL A 245 10.45 2.95 1.66
CA VAL A 245 9.24 3.35 0.93
C VAL A 245 9.02 4.84 1.14
N LEU A 246 8.93 5.60 0.06
CA LEU A 246 8.54 7.00 0.07
C LEU A 246 7.14 7.13 -0.55
N ASP A 247 6.25 7.79 0.17
CA ASP A 247 4.89 8.12 -0.23
C ASP A 247 4.73 9.63 -0.32
N ILE A 248 4.41 10.15 -1.50
CA ILE A 248 4.08 11.55 -1.75
C ILE A 248 2.65 11.61 -2.27
N LEU A 249 1.77 12.25 -1.51
CA LEU A 249 0.38 12.43 -1.88
C LEU A 249 0.10 13.92 -2.00
N LYS A 250 -0.07 14.38 -3.25
CA LYS A 250 -0.41 15.76 -3.60
C LYS A 250 -1.91 15.89 -3.81
N VAL A 251 -2.47 16.94 -3.22
CA VAL A 251 -3.88 17.28 -3.32
C VAL A 251 -4.01 18.70 -3.84
N ASP A 252 -4.78 18.88 -4.90
CA ASP A 252 -5.17 20.16 -5.46
C ASP A 252 -6.69 20.28 -5.33
N SER A 253 -7.16 21.25 -4.53
CA SER A 253 -8.58 21.46 -4.23
C SER A 253 -8.95 22.94 -4.32
N GLY A 254 -10.11 23.22 -4.89
CA GLY A 254 -10.60 24.59 -5.02
C GLY A 254 -11.14 25.20 -3.72
N GLN A 255 -11.14 24.49 -2.60
CA GLN A 255 -11.70 24.92 -1.31
C GLN A 255 -10.99 24.24 -0.14
N GLU A 256 -11.06 24.90 1.03
CA GLU A 256 -10.54 24.33 2.27
C GLU A 256 -11.32 23.08 2.70
N ASN A 257 -10.59 22.04 3.10
CA ASN A 257 -11.13 20.76 3.52
C ASN A 257 -10.45 20.26 4.80
N ARG A 258 -11.01 19.20 5.37
CA ARG A 258 -10.37 18.30 6.31
C ARG A 258 -9.84 17.11 5.52
N TYR A 259 -8.60 16.77 5.74
CA TYR A 259 -7.92 15.62 5.16
C TYR A 259 -7.50 14.65 6.25
N ASP A 260 -7.89 13.39 6.14
CA ASP A 260 -7.43 12.29 6.98
C ASP A 260 -6.62 11.30 6.16
N LEU A 261 -5.41 11.00 6.61
CA LEU A 261 -4.53 10.00 5.99
C LEU A 261 -4.21 8.91 7.01
N PRO A 262 -4.97 7.80 7.01
CA PRO A 262 -4.75 6.67 7.90
C PRO A 262 -3.65 5.73 7.39
N PHE A 263 -2.97 5.08 8.34
CA PHE A 263 -2.02 4.00 8.13
C PHE A 263 -2.36 2.86 9.09
N TYR A 264 -2.85 1.75 8.54
CA TYR A 264 -3.24 0.56 9.30
C TYR A 264 -2.04 -0.36 9.47
N TYR A 265 -1.57 -0.52 10.69
CA TYR A 265 -0.42 -1.35 11.04
C TYR A 265 -0.83 -2.51 11.94
N PHE A 266 0.06 -3.47 12.14
CA PHE A 266 -0.05 -4.50 13.17
C PHE A 266 0.97 -4.31 14.28
N GLY A 267 0.78 -5.03 15.39
CA GLY A 267 1.72 -5.03 16.49
C GLY A 267 1.53 -3.89 17.49
N GLN A 268 2.63 -3.45 18.08
CA GLN A 268 2.63 -2.55 19.24
C GLN A 268 3.44 -1.28 18.98
N VAL A 269 2.90 -0.14 19.37
CA VAL A 269 3.63 1.14 19.36
C VAL A 269 4.81 1.05 20.32
N MET A 270 6.00 1.38 19.84
CA MET A 270 7.24 1.38 20.61
C MET A 270 7.70 2.78 20.98
N LYS A 271 7.59 3.71 20.03
CA LYS A 271 8.11 5.06 20.23
C LYS A 271 7.43 6.05 19.29
N VAL A 272 7.11 7.20 19.83
CA VAL A 272 6.69 8.38 19.06
C VAL A 272 7.52 9.59 19.47
N ASN A 273 7.62 10.61 18.65
CA ASN A 273 8.34 11.85 18.98
C ASN A 273 7.40 13.03 19.28
N PHE A 274 6.17 12.74 19.66
CA PHE A 274 5.16 13.72 20.05
C PHE A 274 4.47 13.27 21.34
N GLU A 275 3.89 14.22 22.07
CA GLU A 275 3.01 13.94 23.20
C GLU A 275 1.58 13.78 22.71
N TYR A 276 0.80 12.90 23.35
CA TYR A 276 -0.60 12.71 23.06
C TYR A 276 -1.41 12.49 24.34
N ASP A 277 -2.65 12.94 24.29
CA ASP A 277 -3.63 12.72 25.34
C ASP A 277 -4.55 11.57 24.98
N SER A 278 -4.82 10.68 25.93
CA SER A 278 -5.81 9.60 25.77
C SER A 278 -7.15 10.06 26.34
N PRO A 279 -8.27 9.85 25.63
CA PRO A 279 -9.57 10.21 26.14
C PRO A 279 -9.99 9.31 27.33
N ASP A 280 -10.78 9.85 28.26
CA ASP A 280 -11.28 9.10 29.43
C ASP A 280 -12.22 7.94 29.06
N SER A 281 -12.77 7.95 27.86
CA SER A 281 -13.66 6.92 27.33
C SER A 281 -13.47 6.76 25.84
N LEU A 282 -13.67 5.53 25.34
CA LEU A 282 -13.66 5.24 23.91
C LEU A 282 -14.88 5.89 23.24
N VAL A 283 -14.61 6.80 22.33
CA VAL A 283 -15.65 7.45 21.51
C VAL A 283 -15.33 7.19 20.03
N PRO A 284 -16.36 6.95 19.19
CA PRO A 284 -16.16 6.84 17.76
C PRO A 284 -15.64 8.17 17.19
N LEU A 285 -14.78 8.08 16.20
CA LEU A 285 -14.17 9.25 15.56
C LEU A 285 -15.18 10.04 14.72
N GLY A 286 -16.27 9.41 14.29
CA GLY A 286 -17.37 10.02 13.55
C GLY A 286 -18.61 9.14 13.52
N GLU A 287 -19.61 9.53 12.72
CA GLU A 287 -20.94 8.90 12.74
C GLU A 287 -21.23 8.00 11.53
N LYS A 288 -20.49 8.15 10.42
CA LYS A 288 -20.76 7.48 9.15
C LYS A 288 -19.47 7.23 8.37
N SER A 289 -19.58 6.65 7.17
CA SER A 289 -18.49 6.43 6.21
C SER A 289 -17.30 5.65 6.78
N GLY A 290 -17.55 4.72 7.73
CA GLY A 290 -16.53 3.93 8.41
C GLY A 290 -16.07 4.53 9.75
N TYR A 291 -16.15 5.83 9.94
CA TYR A 291 -15.68 6.52 11.15
C TYR A 291 -16.42 6.08 12.43
N GLN A 292 -17.67 5.61 12.32
CA GLN A 292 -18.45 5.06 13.44
C GLN A 292 -17.82 3.78 14.02
N HIS A 293 -16.91 3.14 13.29
CA HIS A 293 -16.19 1.93 13.71
C HIS A 293 -14.78 2.20 14.23
N LEU A 294 -14.24 3.42 14.02
CA LEU A 294 -12.96 3.85 14.54
C LEU A 294 -13.11 4.56 15.87
N TYR A 295 -12.37 4.11 16.87
CA TYR A 295 -12.39 4.67 18.21
C TYR A 295 -11.08 5.37 18.51
N LEU A 296 -11.16 6.57 19.06
CA LEU A 296 -9.99 7.38 19.41
C LEU A 296 -9.32 6.82 20.67
N GLU A 297 -8.05 6.44 20.55
CA GLU A 297 -7.18 6.02 21.67
C GLU A 297 -6.23 7.11 22.12
N GLY A 298 -5.90 8.04 21.25
CA GLY A 298 -5.03 9.17 21.57
C GLY A 298 -5.07 10.25 20.51
N VAL A 299 -4.87 11.48 20.94
CA VAL A 299 -4.70 12.65 20.07
C VAL A 299 -3.49 13.44 20.49
N GLY A 300 -2.62 13.73 19.53
CA GLY A 300 -1.42 14.53 19.73
C GLY A 300 -1.26 15.59 18.66
N LYS A 301 -0.20 16.37 18.79
CA LYS A 301 0.22 17.35 17.78
C LYS A 301 1.69 17.14 17.44
N PRO A 302 2.11 17.49 16.21
CA PRO A 302 3.51 17.45 15.84
C PRO A 302 4.38 18.29 16.79
N ALA A 303 5.44 17.71 17.32
CA ALA A 303 6.43 18.43 18.12
C ALA A 303 7.53 19.07 17.25
N SER A 304 7.57 18.73 15.96
CA SER A 304 8.53 19.23 14.96
C SER A 304 7.94 19.05 13.56
N GLU A 305 8.62 19.56 12.54
CA GLU A 305 8.24 19.42 11.12
C GLU A 305 8.31 17.96 10.61
N SER A 306 8.88 17.05 11.40
CA SER A 306 8.92 15.61 11.10
C SER A 306 8.35 14.79 12.24
N THR A 307 7.18 14.23 12.06
CA THR A 307 6.56 13.27 12.98
C THR A 307 7.11 11.88 12.75
N ARG A 308 7.48 11.18 13.83
CA ARG A 308 7.92 9.78 13.78
C ARG A 308 7.03 8.91 14.66
N PHE A 309 6.60 7.81 14.06
CA PHE A 309 5.79 6.78 14.68
C PHE A 309 6.46 5.42 14.46
N SER A 310 6.95 4.79 15.52
CA SER A 310 7.64 3.50 15.46
C SER A 310 6.83 2.43 16.16
N TRP A 311 6.73 1.27 15.53
CA TRP A 311 6.05 0.10 16.08
C TRP A 311 6.89 -1.16 15.87
N MET A 312 6.49 -2.22 16.54
CA MET A 312 7.07 -3.55 16.39
C MET A 312 5.97 -4.57 16.14
N ASP A 313 6.18 -5.41 15.13
CA ASP A 313 5.36 -6.56 14.85
C ASP A 313 6.23 -7.76 14.53
N ASP A 314 5.87 -8.94 15.02
CA ASP A 314 6.60 -10.20 14.86
C ASP A 314 8.15 -10.07 15.05
N GLY A 315 8.54 -9.27 16.05
CA GLY A 315 9.95 -9.05 16.37
C GLY A 315 10.71 -8.17 15.38
N ARG A 316 10.05 -7.48 14.45
CA ARG A 316 10.63 -6.50 13.51
C ARG A 316 10.21 -5.09 13.89
N PHE A 317 11.08 -4.13 13.65
CA PHE A 317 10.82 -2.73 13.92
C PHE A 317 10.53 -1.98 12.63
N TYR A 318 9.55 -1.10 12.71
CA TYR A 318 9.10 -0.25 11.62
C TYR A 318 9.01 1.20 12.09
N THR A 319 9.32 2.13 11.23
CA THR A 319 9.12 3.56 11.51
C THR A 319 8.50 4.27 10.32
N LEU A 320 7.39 4.93 10.58
CA LEU A 320 6.80 5.92 9.71
C LEU A 320 7.35 7.29 10.11
N THR A 321 7.93 8.02 9.14
CA THR A 321 8.34 9.41 9.32
C THR A 321 7.57 10.27 8.33
N SER A 322 6.81 11.25 8.81
CA SER A 322 5.99 12.14 7.97
C SER A 322 6.41 13.59 8.13
N ALA A 323 6.43 14.32 7.01
CA ALA A 323 6.46 15.78 7.05
C ALA A 323 5.10 16.28 7.55
N THR A 324 5.11 17.04 8.63
CA THR A 324 3.89 17.50 9.31
C THR A 324 3.93 18.99 9.60
N ASP A 325 2.74 19.61 9.56
CA ASP A 325 2.54 21.01 9.91
C ASP A 325 2.12 21.13 11.39
N ALA A 326 2.43 22.26 12.01
CA ALA A 326 2.09 22.49 13.42
C ALA A 326 0.58 22.46 13.71
N GLY A 327 -0.26 22.62 12.67
CA GLY A 327 -1.72 22.53 12.75
C GLY A 327 -2.26 21.12 12.68
N ASP A 328 -1.47 20.14 12.24
CA ASP A 328 -1.91 18.76 12.09
C ASP A 328 -2.30 18.15 13.44
N GLU A 329 -3.25 17.20 13.39
CA GLU A 329 -3.57 16.33 14.51
C GLU A 329 -3.06 14.91 14.20
N LEU A 330 -2.48 14.30 15.22
CA LEU A 330 -1.94 12.94 15.16
C LEU A 330 -2.84 12.02 15.97
N LEU A 331 -3.60 11.19 15.27
CA LEU A 331 -4.63 10.36 15.89
C LEU A 331 -4.15 8.90 16.00
N LEU A 332 -4.28 8.35 17.19
CA LEU A 332 -4.16 6.92 17.46
C LEU A 332 -5.57 6.36 17.53
N THR A 333 -5.91 5.41 16.68
CA THR A 333 -7.27 4.88 16.59
C THR A 333 -7.28 3.37 16.66
N ARG A 334 -8.43 2.81 17.07
CA ARG A 334 -8.67 1.38 17.14
C ARG A 334 -9.99 1.04 16.48
N LEU A 335 -9.94 0.12 15.53
CA LEU A 335 -11.13 -0.40 14.87
C LEU A 335 -11.92 -1.30 15.83
N GLY A 336 -13.24 -1.17 15.82
CA GLY A 336 -14.16 -2.07 16.51
C GLY A 336 -13.94 -2.19 18.01
N ALA A 337 -13.30 -1.20 18.66
CA ALA A 337 -12.94 -1.28 20.08
C ALA A 337 -14.15 -1.52 21.01
N ASN A 338 -15.33 -1.07 20.59
CA ASN A 338 -16.57 -1.20 21.32
C ASN A 338 -17.66 -1.97 20.53
N ASP A 339 -17.25 -2.81 19.57
CA ASP A 339 -18.17 -3.65 18.81
C ASP A 339 -18.68 -4.81 19.67
N PRO A 340 -19.97 -4.83 20.08
CA PRO A 340 -20.52 -5.86 20.96
C PRO A 340 -20.63 -7.22 20.29
N ASP A 341 -20.70 -7.24 18.96
CA ASP A 341 -20.87 -8.47 18.17
C ASP A 341 -19.54 -9.09 17.76
N PHE A 342 -18.42 -8.41 17.99
CA PHE A 342 -17.08 -8.83 17.59
C PHE A 342 -16.97 -9.17 16.09
N ASN A 343 -17.61 -8.37 15.24
CA ASN A 343 -17.60 -8.54 13.79
C ASN A 343 -16.34 -7.98 13.13
N LEU A 344 -15.63 -7.09 13.82
CA LEU A 344 -14.44 -6.42 13.31
C LEU A 344 -13.19 -6.84 14.09
N ARG A 345 -12.07 -7.02 13.38
CA ARG A 345 -10.75 -7.09 14.01
C ARG A 345 -10.46 -5.75 14.68
N ARG A 346 -9.74 -5.78 15.80
CA ARG A 346 -9.39 -4.58 16.55
C ARG A 346 -8.07 -4.00 16.07
N ASP A 347 -8.00 -3.72 14.78
CA ASP A 347 -6.79 -3.25 14.13
C ASP A 347 -6.50 -1.82 14.55
N PRO A 348 -5.23 -1.49 14.89
CA PRO A 348 -4.83 -0.13 15.18
C PRO A 348 -4.57 0.64 13.89
N ALA A 349 -4.72 1.98 13.95
CA ALA A 349 -4.22 2.87 12.92
C ALA A 349 -3.58 4.12 13.54
N PHE A 350 -2.55 4.61 12.88
CA PHE A 350 -2.03 5.95 13.02
C PHE A 350 -2.62 6.80 11.89
N MET A 351 -3.15 7.98 12.21
CA MET A 351 -3.79 8.85 11.22
C MET A 351 -3.26 10.27 11.38
N ILE A 352 -2.92 10.89 10.25
CA ILE A 352 -2.59 12.32 10.19
C ILE A 352 -3.82 13.06 9.70
N ARG A 353 -4.32 14.00 10.51
CA ARG A 353 -5.44 14.87 10.17
C ARG A 353 -4.93 16.28 9.94
N ARG A 354 -5.31 16.87 8.80
CA ARG A 354 -5.02 18.25 8.42
C ARG A 354 -6.31 18.97 8.09
N ASP A 355 -6.57 20.08 8.78
CA ASP A 355 -7.82 20.83 8.68
C ASP A 355 -7.60 22.21 8.06
N GLY A 356 -8.61 22.70 7.33
CA GLY A 356 -8.69 24.09 6.89
C GLY A 356 -7.67 24.47 5.82
N VAL A 357 -7.27 23.51 4.97
CA VAL A 357 -6.37 23.78 3.84
C VAL A 357 -7.01 23.33 2.52
N ALA A 358 -6.71 24.06 1.44
CA ALA A 358 -7.17 23.69 0.09
C ALA A 358 -6.17 22.74 -0.56
N ASP A 359 -5.04 23.29 -1.02
CA ASP A 359 -3.98 22.50 -1.64
C ASP A 359 -3.00 22.03 -0.58
N THR A 360 -2.53 20.78 -0.69
CA THR A 360 -1.58 20.25 0.29
C THR A 360 -0.79 19.08 -0.26
N VAL A 361 0.37 18.82 0.36
CA VAL A 361 1.18 17.62 0.12
C VAL A 361 1.38 16.92 1.44
N PHE A 362 1.13 15.60 1.45
CA PHE A 362 1.61 14.69 2.49
C PHE A 362 2.84 13.97 1.94
N ALA A 363 3.91 13.97 2.71
CA ALA A 363 5.11 13.19 2.40
C ALA A 363 5.43 12.31 3.59
N THR A 364 5.60 11.01 3.34
CA THR A 364 5.81 10.01 4.38
C THR A 364 6.84 9.00 3.92
N THR A 365 7.74 8.59 4.81
CA THR A 365 8.61 7.43 4.59
C THR A 365 8.22 6.31 5.54
N ILE A 366 8.27 5.07 5.04
CA ILE A 366 8.13 3.86 5.84
C ILE A 366 9.43 3.08 5.73
N GLU A 367 10.08 2.89 6.87
CA GLU A 367 11.34 2.17 6.99
C GLU A 367 11.11 0.89 7.77
N THR A 368 11.50 -0.24 7.18
CA THR A 368 11.61 -1.51 7.89
C THR A 368 13.03 -1.59 8.44
N HIS A 369 13.19 -1.80 9.75
CA HIS A 369 14.53 -1.82 10.36
C HIS A 369 14.57 -2.73 11.59
N GLY A 370 15.73 -3.20 11.90
CA GLY A 370 16.04 -3.89 13.13
C GLY A 370 15.19 -5.14 13.42
N SER A 371 15.51 -5.78 14.52
CA SER A 371 14.79 -6.96 15.00
C SER A 371 14.95 -7.16 16.51
N TYR A 372 13.99 -7.87 17.10
CA TYR A 372 14.04 -8.36 18.46
C TYR A 372 13.92 -9.88 18.47
N SER A 373 14.88 -10.54 19.13
CA SER A 373 14.83 -11.99 19.36
C SER A 373 14.49 -12.28 20.83
N PRO A 374 13.30 -12.84 21.12
CA PRO A 374 12.93 -13.21 22.48
C PRO A 374 13.77 -14.35 23.03
N VAL A 375 14.37 -15.18 22.16
CA VAL A 375 15.21 -16.31 22.57
C VAL A 375 16.57 -15.84 23.10
N SER A 376 17.19 -14.88 22.42
CA SER A 376 18.48 -14.30 22.82
C SER A 376 18.32 -13.05 23.68
N GLU A 377 17.09 -12.56 23.88
CA GLU A 377 16.75 -11.31 24.58
C GLU A 377 17.53 -10.09 24.04
N ARG A 378 17.72 -10.05 22.72
CA ARG A 378 18.49 -8.99 22.04
C ARG A 378 17.64 -8.24 21.06
N ALA A 379 17.71 -6.92 21.13
CA ALA A 379 17.20 -6.01 20.14
C ALA A 379 18.36 -5.39 19.35
N LEU A 380 18.23 -5.34 18.03
CA LEU A 380 19.21 -4.78 17.10
C LEU A 380 18.52 -3.70 16.25
N ASN A 381 19.22 -2.60 15.95
CA ASN A 381 18.78 -1.55 15.04
C ASN A 381 17.35 -1.05 15.31
N THR A 382 17.02 -0.84 16.57
CA THR A 382 15.65 -0.49 17.03
C THR A 382 15.23 0.95 16.69
N ASN A 383 16.14 1.77 16.18
CA ASN A 383 15.86 3.15 15.80
C ASN A 383 15.95 3.31 14.28
N SER A 384 15.06 4.13 13.75
CA SER A 384 15.08 4.52 12.35
C SER A 384 16.39 5.18 11.95
N SER A 385 16.84 4.96 10.73
CA SER A 385 17.95 5.67 10.10
C SER A 385 17.54 7.06 9.55
N ILE A 386 16.26 7.38 9.57
CA ILE A 386 15.72 8.68 9.13
C ILE A 386 15.67 9.65 10.31
N ALA A 387 16.35 10.80 10.18
CA ALA A 387 16.30 11.89 11.14
C ALA A 387 15.19 12.88 10.86
N GLY A 388 14.84 13.10 9.59
CA GLY A 388 13.80 14.05 9.19
C GLY A 388 13.35 13.88 7.74
N LEU A 389 12.14 14.39 7.48
CA LEU A 389 11.51 14.46 6.17
C LEU A 389 10.94 15.85 6.00
N GLU A 390 11.21 16.49 4.86
CA GLU A 390 10.79 17.87 4.59
C GLU A 390 10.29 18.01 3.16
N ILE A 391 9.15 18.67 2.95
CA ILE A 391 8.71 19.12 1.63
C ILE A 391 9.41 20.43 1.35
N VAL A 392 10.46 20.40 0.53
CA VAL A 392 11.33 21.56 0.25
C VAL A 392 10.84 22.39 -0.91
N HIS A 393 9.92 21.86 -1.72
CA HIS A 393 9.29 22.56 -2.82
C HIS A 393 7.96 21.89 -3.18
N ASP A 394 6.95 22.69 -3.46
CA ASP A 394 5.72 22.25 -4.11
C ASP A 394 5.21 23.33 -5.05
N SER A 395 4.83 22.92 -6.25
CA SER A 395 4.27 23.78 -7.31
C SER A 395 3.48 22.93 -8.30
N ASP A 396 2.86 23.57 -9.28
CA ASP A 396 2.19 22.88 -10.39
C ASP A 396 3.15 22.03 -11.22
N ASP A 397 4.44 22.41 -11.28
CA ASP A 397 5.42 21.69 -12.07
C ASP A 397 6.16 20.59 -11.31
N TYR A 398 6.47 20.82 -10.03
CA TYR A 398 7.32 19.90 -9.26
C TYR A 398 6.93 19.84 -7.79
N THR A 399 7.05 18.64 -7.21
CA THR A 399 7.10 18.43 -5.76
C THR A 399 8.45 17.83 -5.42
N ALA A 400 9.13 18.39 -4.40
CA ALA A 400 10.43 17.92 -3.95
C ALA A 400 10.47 17.66 -2.46
N VAL A 401 10.95 16.48 -2.08
CA VAL A 401 11.04 16.00 -0.69
C VAL A 401 12.49 15.71 -0.35
N ALA A 402 12.96 16.28 0.75
CA ALA A 402 14.28 16.02 1.31
C ALA A 402 14.19 14.98 2.42
N ILE A 403 15.01 13.94 2.32
CA ILE A 403 15.12 12.85 3.30
C ILE A 403 16.46 13.01 3.99
N THR A 404 16.44 13.29 5.28
CA THR A 404 17.66 13.46 6.09
C THR A 404 17.90 12.22 6.92
N GLY A 405 19.04 11.58 6.72
CA GLY A 405 19.50 10.45 7.52
C GLY A 405 20.15 10.87 8.83
N VAL A 406 20.21 9.96 9.81
CA VAL A 406 20.80 10.21 11.13
C VAL A 406 22.31 10.53 11.09
N ALA A 407 23.01 10.18 10.02
CA ALA A 407 24.40 10.57 9.80
C ALA A 407 24.54 11.97 9.16
N GLY A 408 23.43 12.67 8.92
CA GLY A 408 23.40 14.03 8.36
C GLY A 408 23.45 14.10 6.83
N GLN A 409 23.44 12.95 6.14
CA GLN A 409 23.30 12.92 4.68
C GLN A 409 21.86 13.34 4.31
N VAL A 410 21.72 14.04 3.19
CA VAL A 410 20.41 14.48 2.69
C VAL A 410 20.25 14.01 1.25
N SER A 411 19.23 13.19 1.02
CA SER A 411 18.79 12.79 -0.32
C SER A 411 17.55 13.59 -0.72
N LEU A 412 17.42 13.85 -2.01
CA LEU A 412 16.31 14.61 -2.58
C LEU A 412 15.56 13.74 -3.59
N PHE A 413 14.26 13.61 -3.39
CA PHE A 413 13.34 13.04 -4.37
C PHE A 413 12.53 14.18 -4.98
N ILE A 414 12.53 14.28 -6.30
CA ILE A 414 11.76 15.26 -7.06
C ILE A 414 10.85 14.52 -8.02
N VAL A 415 9.57 14.84 -8.02
CA VAL A 415 8.60 14.33 -8.99
C VAL A 415 8.05 15.46 -9.84
N ALA A 416 7.90 15.20 -11.15
CA ALA A 416 7.27 16.13 -12.07
C ALA A 416 5.74 16.00 -11.99
N ASN A 417 5.07 17.15 -11.84
CA ASN A 417 3.63 17.23 -11.67
C ASN A 417 2.89 17.47 -13.00
N SER A 418 3.52 18.13 -13.94
CA SER A 418 2.91 18.54 -15.23
C SER A 418 3.24 17.59 -16.38
N GLU A 419 4.36 16.89 -16.34
CA GLU A 419 4.89 16.08 -17.44
C GLU A 419 5.47 14.75 -16.92
N SER A 420 5.04 13.62 -17.50
CA SER A 420 5.50 12.28 -17.08
C SER A 420 6.31 11.51 -18.14
N GLY A 421 6.68 12.18 -19.24
CA GLY A 421 7.42 11.54 -20.34
C GLY A 421 8.81 11.09 -19.94
N ALA A 422 9.18 9.84 -20.23
CA ALA A 422 10.48 9.27 -19.84
C ALA A 422 11.72 10.01 -20.40
N SER A 423 11.57 10.73 -21.51
CA SER A 423 12.65 11.53 -22.14
C SER A 423 12.49 13.03 -21.92
N GLN A 424 11.46 13.46 -21.19
CA GLN A 424 11.23 14.88 -20.92
C GLN A 424 12.33 15.43 -20.03
N GLY A 425 12.92 16.54 -20.44
CA GLY A 425 13.96 17.23 -19.67
C GLY A 425 13.37 18.19 -18.65
N HIS A 426 13.88 18.18 -17.44
CA HIS A 426 13.44 19.03 -16.33
C HIS A 426 14.58 19.79 -15.69
N VAL A 427 14.26 20.94 -15.10
CA VAL A 427 15.19 21.75 -14.32
C VAL A 427 14.43 22.33 -13.12
N LEU A 428 14.90 22.06 -11.91
CA LEU A 428 14.42 22.69 -10.70
C LEU A 428 15.59 23.37 -9.97
N THR A 429 15.39 24.62 -9.56
CA THR A 429 16.38 25.37 -8.75
C THR A 429 15.85 25.52 -7.33
N LEU A 430 16.62 25.02 -6.36
CA LEU A 430 16.34 25.14 -4.93
C LEU A 430 17.49 25.91 -4.27
N GLY A 431 17.24 27.13 -3.83
CA GLY A 431 18.29 28.03 -3.36
C GLY A 431 19.35 28.28 -4.47
N ASP A 432 20.60 27.99 -4.17
CA ASP A 432 21.72 28.19 -5.11
C ASP A 432 22.02 26.95 -5.97
N ARG A 433 21.26 25.88 -5.86
CA ARG A 433 21.49 24.64 -6.60
C ARG A 433 20.43 24.39 -7.65
N SER A 434 20.88 24.02 -8.86
CA SER A 434 20.00 23.60 -9.96
C SER A 434 20.16 22.12 -10.22
N TYR A 435 19.03 21.41 -10.21
CA TYR A 435 18.92 19.98 -10.50
C TYR A 435 18.39 19.81 -11.92
N LYS A 436 19.09 19.02 -12.72
CA LYS A 436 18.68 18.70 -14.10
C LYS A 436 18.55 17.20 -14.25
N TRP A 437 17.45 16.75 -14.85
CA TRP A 437 17.22 15.34 -15.11
C TRP A 437 16.32 15.14 -16.34
N ALA A 438 16.20 13.92 -16.78
CA ALA A 438 15.20 13.48 -17.75
C ALA A 438 14.31 12.43 -17.10
N GLY A 439 13.03 12.38 -17.50
CA GLY A 439 12.04 11.46 -16.97
C GLY A 439 11.20 12.06 -15.83
N PRO A 440 10.19 11.33 -15.35
CA PRO A 440 9.15 11.87 -14.47
C PRO A 440 9.63 12.16 -13.04
N TYR A 441 10.76 11.66 -12.63
CA TYR A 441 11.32 11.87 -11.29
C TYR A 441 12.85 11.92 -11.29
N ARG A 442 13.39 12.37 -10.18
CA ARG A 442 14.81 12.32 -9.84
C ARG A 442 14.98 11.91 -8.37
N TYR A 443 15.89 10.97 -8.10
CA TYR A 443 16.40 10.68 -6.76
C TYR A 443 17.93 10.84 -6.74
N GLY A 444 18.46 11.34 -5.63
CA GLY A 444 19.91 11.45 -5.40
C GLY A 444 20.27 12.52 -4.36
N PRO A 445 21.55 12.78 -4.12
CA PRO A 445 22.00 13.75 -3.14
C PRO A 445 21.44 15.16 -3.37
N ARG A 446 21.11 15.83 -2.23
CA ARG A 446 20.67 17.23 -2.18
C ARG A 446 21.81 18.20 -2.37
#